data_007c3240805b35398a5f0ee96dad2dab
#
_entry.id   007c3240805b35398a5f0ee96dad2dab
#
_cell.length_a   1.000
_cell.length_b   1.000
_cell.length_c   1.000
_cell.angle_alpha   90.00
_cell.angle_beta   90.00
_cell.angle_gamma   90.00
#
_symmetry.space_group_name_H-M   'P 1'
#
loop_
_entity.id
_entity.type
_entity.pdbx_description
1 polymer ?
#
loop_
_entity_poly.entity_id
_entity_poly.type
_entity_poly.pdbx_seq_one_letter_code
_entity_poly.pdbx_strand_id
1 'polypeptide(L)'
;MNLNKGYSLIEILVVLSIFSLMSLLILSFTNISVNSSLLVSEETNKLRRLINTSEIIKDDLIHSINKPLKNTTTNYSSSFFAKNDWQEGEPFLEFTRHSESEGVQETGVYQRIKYVLEDGRIDRYSTDSLLSEYNTSPITLLVEVDSVNVIAFKEKNYNFWPVDESLNLPKFLEIT
;
A
#
# COMPACT_ATOMS: atom_id res chain seq x y z
N MET A 1 -49.95 11.69 59.55
CA MET A 1 -49.91 13.07 59.03
C MET A 1 -48.75 13.11 58.04
N ASN A 2 -49.04 12.90 56.76
CA ASN A 2 -48.00 12.95 55.67
C ASN A 2 -47.83 14.42 55.28
N LEU A 3 -46.74 15.01 55.73
CA LEU A 3 -46.32 16.32 55.28
C LEU A 3 -45.82 16.19 53.85
N ASN A 4 -46.63 16.51 52.86
CA ASN A 4 -46.20 16.73 51.51
C ASN A 4 -45.27 17.96 51.49
N LYS A 5 -43.93 17.75 51.55
CA LYS A 5 -42.95 18.78 51.37
C LYS A 5 -42.88 19.10 49.85
N GLY A 6 -43.50 20.21 49.46
CA GLY A 6 -43.34 20.75 48.10
C GLY A 6 -41.90 21.20 47.91
N TYR A 7 -41.34 20.97 46.70
CA TYR A 7 -39.99 21.46 46.32
C TYR A 7 -40.01 22.98 46.26
N SER A 8 -38.94 23.60 46.78
CA SER A 8 -38.70 25.04 46.64
C SER A 8 -38.35 25.38 45.21
N LEU A 9 -38.84 26.52 44.72
CA LEU A 9 -38.52 27.02 43.36
C LEU A 9 -37.02 27.13 43.16
N ILE A 10 -36.23 27.49 44.17
CA ILE A 10 -34.80 27.56 44.15
C ILE A 10 -34.12 26.19 43.96
N GLU A 11 -34.70 25.12 44.57
CA GLU A 11 -34.19 23.77 44.45
C GLU A 11 -34.35 23.24 43.03
N ILE A 12 -35.47 23.53 42.38
CA ILE A 12 -35.68 23.20 40.94
C ILE A 12 -34.73 23.98 40.05
N LEU A 13 -34.46 25.25 40.33
CA LEU A 13 -33.53 26.10 39.58
C LEU A 13 -32.10 25.57 39.68
N VAL A 14 -31.65 25.16 40.86
CA VAL A 14 -30.32 24.58 41.06
C VAL A 14 -30.19 23.25 40.32
N VAL A 15 -31.17 22.36 40.38
CA VAL A 15 -31.16 21.09 39.67
C VAL A 15 -31.11 21.29 38.17
N LEU A 16 -31.90 22.23 37.60
CA LEU A 16 -31.87 22.54 36.17
C LEU A 16 -30.53 23.13 35.75
N SER A 17 -29.90 23.96 36.59
CA SER A 17 -28.57 24.53 36.32
C SER A 17 -27.49 23.44 36.24
N ILE A 18 -27.50 22.51 37.22
CA ILE A 18 -26.55 21.40 37.24
C ILE A 18 -26.78 20.47 36.02
N PHE A 19 -28.04 20.16 35.72
CA PHE A 19 -28.40 19.32 34.59
C PHE A 19 -27.96 19.95 33.26
N SER A 20 -28.15 21.26 33.11
CA SER A 20 -27.71 22.02 31.93
C SER A 20 -26.21 21.98 31.77
N LEU A 21 -25.46 22.16 32.87
CA LEU A 21 -23.99 22.10 32.86
C LEU A 21 -23.47 20.69 32.48
N MET A 22 -24.07 19.66 33.08
CA MET A 22 -23.71 18.27 32.73
C MET A 22 -24.02 17.93 31.29
N SER A 23 -25.14 18.40 30.76
CA SER A 23 -25.49 18.19 29.34
C SER A 23 -24.47 18.82 28.39
N LEU A 24 -23.99 20.02 28.69
CA LEU A 24 -22.93 20.67 27.91
C LEU A 24 -21.61 19.90 27.96
N LEU A 25 -21.24 19.39 29.13
CA LEU A 25 -20.03 18.58 29.28
C LEU A 25 -20.09 17.27 28.46
N ILE A 26 -21.25 16.59 28.52
CA ILE A 26 -21.47 15.36 27.75
C ILE A 26 -21.37 15.64 26.25
N LEU A 27 -22.00 16.70 25.75
CA LEU A 27 -21.93 17.09 24.34
C LEU A 27 -20.48 17.40 23.90
N SER A 28 -19.74 18.15 24.72
CA SER A 28 -18.33 18.44 24.44
C SER A 28 -17.49 17.17 24.40
N PHE A 29 -17.65 16.28 25.35
CA PHE A 29 -16.93 15.01 25.40
C PHE A 29 -17.25 14.12 24.18
N THR A 30 -18.53 14.06 23.81
CA THR A 30 -18.97 13.29 22.64
C THR A 30 -18.33 13.81 21.34
N ASN A 31 -18.31 15.14 21.15
CA ASN A 31 -17.68 15.75 19.97
C ASN A 31 -16.18 15.47 19.90
N ILE A 32 -15.47 15.57 21.02
CA ILE A 32 -14.03 15.24 21.08
C ILE A 32 -13.81 13.76 20.76
N SER A 33 -14.62 12.88 21.34
CA SER A 33 -14.50 11.43 21.13
C SER A 33 -14.74 11.02 19.68
N VAL A 34 -15.76 11.58 19.03
CA VAL A 34 -16.06 11.32 17.61
C VAL A 34 -14.92 11.81 16.71
N ASN A 35 -14.43 13.04 16.90
CA ASN A 35 -13.35 13.59 16.11
C ASN A 35 -12.06 12.78 16.27
N SER A 36 -11.71 12.39 17.48
CA SER A 36 -10.55 11.53 17.74
C SER A 36 -10.69 10.17 17.07
N SER A 37 -11.88 9.57 17.09
CA SER A 37 -12.14 8.29 16.43
C SER A 37 -11.98 8.37 14.91
N LEU A 38 -12.42 9.46 14.29
CA LEU A 38 -12.27 9.68 12.84
C LEU A 38 -10.79 9.81 12.45
N LEU A 39 -10.00 10.58 13.19
CA LEU A 39 -8.57 10.74 12.95
C LEU A 39 -7.82 9.40 13.09
N VAL A 40 -8.09 8.65 14.15
CA VAL A 40 -7.47 7.33 14.36
C VAL A 40 -7.86 6.37 13.24
N SER A 41 -9.10 6.41 12.77
CA SER A 41 -9.57 5.57 11.66
C SER A 41 -8.83 5.89 10.36
N GLU A 42 -8.61 7.16 10.06
CA GLU A 42 -7.89 7.59 8.85
C GLU A 42 -6.42 7.11 8.86
N GLU A 43 -5.70 7.35 9.95
CA GLU A 43 -4.32 6.90 10.12
C GLU A 43 -4.20 5.37 10.08
N THR A 44 -5.16 4.66 10.70
CA THR A 44 -5.20 3.20 10.66
C THR A 44 -5.41 2.68 9.23
N ASN A 45 -6.24 3.34 8.45
CA ASN A 45 -6.47 2.96 7.05
C ASN A 45 -5.22 3.22 6.18
N LYS A 46 -4.49 4.31 6.40
CA LYS A 46 -3.21 4.57 5.71
C LYS A 46 -2.18 3.47 6.02
N LEU A 47 -1.99 3.15 7.30
CA LEU A 47 -1.11 2.07 7.72
C LEU A 47 -1.50 0.72 7.12
N ARG A 48 -2.78 0.39 7.11
CA ARG A 48 -3.28 -0.86 6.53
C ARG A 48 -3.00 -0.95 5.03
N ARG A 49 -3.17 0.14 4.29
CA ARG A 49 -2.81 0.20 2.87
C ARG A 49 -1.32 -0.03 2.66
N LEU A 50 -0.47 0.61 3.45
CA LEU A 50 0.98 0.44 3.37
C LEU A 50 1.40 -1.01 3.64
N ILE A 51 0.85 -1.64 4.69
CA ILE A 51 1.10 -3.05 5.01
C ILE A 51 0.65 -3.95 3.85
N ASN A 52 -0.56 -3.79 3.35
CA ASN A 52 -1.07 -4.58 2.24
C ASN A 52 -0.20 -4.41 0.97
N THR A 53 0.23 -3.18 0.66
CA THR A 53 1.12 -2.92 -0.46
C THR A 53 2.46 -3.64 -0.30
N SER A 54 3.05 -3.57 0.90
CA SER A 54 4.31 -4.26 1.18
C SER A 54 4.18 -5.79 1.09
N GLU A 55 3.06 -6.35 1.52
CA GLU A 55 2.77 -7.79 1.41
C GLU A 55 2.62 -8.22 -0.05
N ILE A 56 1.92 -7.43 -0.89
CA ILE A 56 1.78 -7.72 -2.33
C ILE A 56 3.14 -7.68 -3.02
N ILE A 57 3.93 -6.63 -2.79
CA ILE A 57 5.28 -6.52 -3.39
C ILE A 57 6.16 -7.68 -2.93
N LYS A 58 6.12 -8.01 -1.65
CA LYS A 58 6.88 -9.13 -1.08
C LYS A 58 6.47 -10.47 -1.69
N ASP A 59 5.17 -10.72 -1.84
CA ASP A 59 4.66 -11.93 -2.47
C ASP A 59 5.12 -12.03 -3.93
N ASP A 60 4.99 -10.96 -4.68
CA ASP A 60 5.46 -10.90 -6.07
C ASP A 60 6.97 -11.18 -6.17
N LEU A 61 7.77 -10.65 -5.24
CA LEU A 61 9.23 -10.85 -5.21
C LEU A 61 9.63 -12.26 -4.80
N ILE A 62 8.92 -12.89 -3.86
CA ILE A 62 9.18 -14.27 -3.44
C ILE A 62 8.99 -15.24 -4.62
N HIS A 63 8.00 -14.97 -5.48
CA HIS A 63 7.74 -15.76 -6.67
C HIS A 63 8.53 -15.31 -7.90
N SER A 64 9.45 -14.36 -7.74
CA SER A 64 10.31 -13.91 -8.84
C SER A 64 11.25 -15.01 -9.31
N ILE A 65 11.42 -15.09 -10.62
CA ILE A 65 12.25 -16.11 -11.26
C ILE A 65 13.20 -15.51 -12.29
N ASN A 66 14.33 -16.18 -12.46
CA ASN A 66 15.31 -15.79 -13.47
C ASN A 66 14.92 -16.33 -14.86
N LYS A 67 13.89 -15.74 -15.47
CA LYS A 67 13.46 -16.07 -16.82
C LYS A 67 13.40 -14.81 -17.69
N PRO A 68 14.42 -14.57 -18.54
CA PRO A 68 14.46 -13.41 -19.40
C PRO A 68 13.40 -13.48 -20.51
N LEU A 69 12.96 -12.32 -20.96
CA LEU A 69 12.07 -12.18 -22.12
C LEU A 69 12.86 -12.38 -23.42
N LYS A 70 12.35 -13.20 -24.32
CA LYS A 70 13.01 -13.49 -25.61
C LYS A 70 12.79 -12.41 -26.68
N ASN A 71 11.76 -11.59 -26.58
CA ASN A 71 11.41 -10.58 -27.60
C ASN A 71 10.77 -9.35 -26.95
N THR A 72 11.55 -8.45 -26.41
CA THR A 72 11.04 -7.14 -26.04
C THR A 72 11.70 -6.05 -26.87
N THR A 73 10.91 -5.09 -27.31
CA THR A 73 11.32 -3.84 -27.94
C THR A 73 12.14 -2.94 -27.01
N THR A 74 12.20 -3.27 -25.74
CA THR A 74 13.06 -2.62 -24.76
C THR A 74 14.40 -3.34 -24.70
N ASN A 75 15.50 -2.60 -24.74
CA ASN A 75 16.88 -3.10 -24.73
C ASN A 75 17.28 -3.98 -23.52
N TYR A 76 16.37 -4.33 -22.66
CA TYR A 76 16.59 -5.11 -21.44
C TYR A 76 15.93 -6.47 -21.57
N SER A 77 16.70 -7.48 -21.96
CA SER A 77 16.29 -8.90 -21.88
C SER A 77 16.41 -9.47 -20.48
N SER A 78 16.55 -8.63 -19.47
CA SER A 78 16.71 -9.05 -18.08
C SER A 78 15.41 -9.59 -17.49
N SER A 79 15.52 -10.66 -16.71
CA SER A 79 14.41 -11.23 -15.94
C SER A 79 13.99 -10.35 -14.76
N PHE A 80 14.88 -9.46 -14.33
CA PHE A 80 14.68 -8.57 -13.20
C PHE A 80 15.30 -7.20 -13.50
N PHE A 81 14.56 -6.16 -13.26
CA PHE A 81 14.97 -4.77 -13.43
C PHE A 81 14.56 -3.98 -12.20
N ALA A 82 15.49 -3.19 -11.66
CA ALA A 82 15.24 -2.23 -10.60
C ALA A 82 16.06 -0.97 -10.88
N LYS A 83 15.50 0.21 -10.71
CA LYS A 83 16.12 1.49 -11.00
C LYS A 83 15.69 2.53 -9.98
N ASN A 84 16.66 3.25 -9.44
CA ASN A 84 16.39 4.34 -8.51
C ASN A 84 16.26 5.70 -9.19
N ASP A 85 16.92 5.88 -10.35
CA ASP A 85 16.82 7.08 -11.18
C ASP A 85 15.78 6.87 -12.29
N TRP A 86 14.52 6.69 -11.89
CA TRP A 86 13.35 6.52 -12.76
C TRP A 86 12.67 7.89 -12.99
N GLN A 87 12.04 8.05 -14.14
CA GLN A 87 11.19 9.19 -14.46
C GLN A 87 9.71 8.85 -14.21
N GLU A 88 8.89 9.85 -13.97
CA GLU A 88 7.46 9.67 -13.79
C GLU A 88 6.84 8.87 -14.94
N GLY A 89 6.07 7.83 -14.61
CA GLY A 89 5.52 6.89 -15.59
C GLY A 89 6.46 5.77 -16.02
N GLU A 90 7.76 5.81 -15.66
CA GLU A 90 8.68 4.70 -15.89
C GLU A 90 8.61 3.66 -14.76
N PRO A 91 8.82 2.37 -15.04
CA PRO A 91 8.89 1.37 -14.00
C PRO A 91 10.15 1.54 -13.14
N PHE A 92 9.98 1.63 -11.83
CA PHE A 92 11.08 1.57 -10.86
C PHE A 92 11.48 0.12 -10.52
N LEU A 93 10.56 -0.83 -10.73
CA LEU A 93 10.76 -2.25 -10.49
C LEU A 93 9.98 -3.06 -11.53
N GLU A 94 10.64 -4.02 -12.17
CA GLU A 94 10.03 -4.90 -13.15
C GLU A 94 10.71 -6.27 -13.15
N PHE A 95 9.93 -7.35 -13.11
CA PHE A 95 10.49 -8.70 -13.07
C PHE A 95 9.49 -9.76 -13.56
N THR A 96 10.02 -10.96 -13.81
CA THR A 96 9.22 -12.12 -14.14
C THR A 96 8.89 -12.89 -12.86
N ARG A 97 7.62 -13.24 -12.67
CA ARG A 97 7.18 -14.12 -11.59
C ARG A 97 6.53 -15.39 -12.11
N HIS A 98 6.55 -16.41 -11.28
CA HIS A 98 5.71 -17.60 -11.45
C HIS A 98 4.33 -17.32 -10.87
N SER A 99 3.27 -17.56 -11.65
CA SER A 99 1.90 -17.48 -11.17
C SER A 99 1.35 -18.89 -11.00
N GLU A 100 0.85 -19.19 -9.82
CA GLU A 100 0.05 -20.40 -9.59
C GLU A 100 -1.35 -20.13 -10.17
N SER A 101 -1.62 -20.71 -11.34
CA SER A 101 -2.97 -20.75 -11.88
C SER A 101 -3.69 -21.95 -11.25
N GLU A 102 -4.65 -21.69 -10.38
CA GLU A 102 -5.56 -22.75 -9.92
C GLU A 102 -6.31 -23.33 -11.13
N GLY A 103 -5.99 -24.54 -11.55
CA GLY A 103 -6.80 -25.34 -12.46
C GLY A 103 -6.26 -25.61 -13.87
N VAL A 104 -5.06 -25.18 -14.23
CA VAL A 104 -4.41 -25.57 -15.49
C VAL A 104 -3.20 -26.46 -15.20
N GLN A 105 -3.28 -27.69 -15.69
CA GLN A 105 -2.24 -28.70 -15.53
C GLN A 105 -0.85 -28.19 -15.94
N GLU A 106 0.11 -28.28 -15.02
CA GLU A 106 1.57 -28.44 -15.18
C GLU A 106 2.39 -27.41 -15.98
N THR A 107 1.81 -26.46 -16.65
CA THR A 107 2.57 -25.37 -17.27
C THR A 107 2.45 -24.11 -16.41
N GLY A 108 3.40 -23.91 -15.50
CA GLY A 108 3.49 -22.70 -14.71
C GLY A 108 3.32 -21.47 -15.61
N VAL A 109 2.31 -20.66 -15.34
CA VAL A 109 2.09 -19.43 -16.08
C VAL A 109 3.11 -18.41 -15.58
N TYR A 110 3.97 -17.95 -16.47
CA TYR A 110 4.90 -16.90 -16.16
C TYR A 110 4.27 -15.56 -16.51
N GLN A 111 4.36 -14.63 -15.57
CA GLN A 111 3.85 -13.26 -15.72
C GLN A 111 4.96 -12.27 -15.59
N ARG A 112 4.85 -11.15 -16.30
CA ARG A 112 5.68 -9.99 -16.10
C ARG A 112 4.93 -9.01 -15.20
N ILE A 113 5.59 -8.54 -14.17
CA ILE A 113 5.07 -7.55 -13.22
C ILE A 113 5.92 -6.30 -13.33
N LYS A 114 5.29 -5.14 -13.37
CA LYS A 114 5.97 -3.85 -13.23
C LYS A 114 5.25 -2.96 -12.23
N TYR A 115 6.04 -2.18 -11.52
CA TYR A 115 5.59 -1.16 -10.58
C TYR A 115 6.01 0.20 -11.10
N VAL A 116 5.07 1.12 -11.14
CA VAL A 116 5.24 2.48 -11.65
C VAL A 116 4.77 3.46 -10.57
N LEU A 117 5.52 4.55 -10.37
CA LEU A 117 5.03 5.70 -9.61
C LEU A 117 4.59 6.78 -10.61
N GLU A 118 3.31 7.14 -10.57
CA GLU A 118 2.71 8.14 -11.44
C GLU A 118 1.62 8.91 -10.65
N ASP A 119 1.61 10.23 -10.75
CA ASP A 119 0.67 11.10 -10.01
C ASP A 119 0.60 10.80 -8.50
N GLY A 120 1.74 10.49 -7.86
CA GLY A 120 1.78 10.15 -6.43
C GLY A 120 1.11 8.81 -6.09
N ARG A 121 0.98 7.89 -7.06
CA ARG A 121 0.39 6.56 -6.87
C ARG A 121 1.36 5.48 -7.29
N ILE A 122 1.41 4.41 -6.52
CA ILE A 122 2.09 3.18 -6.92
C ILE A 122 1.07 2.28 -7.60
N ASP A 123 1.27 2.10 -8.90
CA ASP A 123 0.45 1.26 -9.75
C ASP A 123 1.21 -0.02 -10.12
N ARG A 124 0.51 -1.15 -9.98
CA ARG A 124 1.00 -2.48 -10.33
C ARG A 124 0.36 -2.93 -11.64
N TYR A 125 1.19 -3.23 -12.61
CA TYR A 125 0.79 -3.83 -13.89
C TYR A 125 1.23 -5.28 -13.95
N SER A 126 0.43 -6.13 -14.58
CA SER A 126 0.74 -7.54 -14.83
C SER A 126 0.43 -7.91 -16.25
N THR A 127 1.07 -8.98 -16.74
CA THR A 127 0.73 -9.63 -18.02
C THR A 127 0.08 -10.98 -17.76
N ASP A 128 -0.73 -11.46 -18.69
CA ASP A 128 -1.31 -12.81 -18.61
C ASP A 128 -0.30 -13.90 -19.04
N SER A 129 0.70 -13.51 -19.82
CA SER A 129 1.81 -14.35 -20.22
C SER A 129 3.04 -13.52 -20.55
N LEU A 130 4.21 -14.14 -20.69
CA LEU A 130 5.45 -13.41 -21.06
C LEU A 130 5.42 -12.75 -22.45
N LEU A 131 4.50 -13.18 -23.32
CA LEU A 131 4.36 -12.65 -24.69
C LEU A 131 3.21 -11.65 -24.82
N SER A 132 2.42 -11.47 -23.75
CA SER A 132 1.30 -10.53 -23.74
C SER A 132 1.78 -9.13 -23.39
N GLU A 133 1.03 -8.14 -23.86
CA GLU A 133 1.17 -6.76 -23.38
C GLU A 133 0.70 -6.63 -21.94
N TYR A 134 1.12 -5.59 -21.25
CA TYR A 134 0.64 -5.27 -19.91
C TYR A 134 -0.84 -4.92 -19.94
N ASN A 135 -1.55 -5.34 -18.90
CA ASN A 135 -2.95 -4.95 -18.73
C ASN A 135 -3.06 -3.41 -18.74
N THR A 136 -4.05 -2.93 -19.45
CA THR A 136 -4.32 -1.49 -19.57
C THR A 136 -4.88 -0.89 -18.27
N SER A 137 -5.42 -1.73 -17.38
CA SER A 137 -5.96 -1.31 -16.09
C SER A 137 -5.05 -1.80 -14.96
N PRO A 138 -4.18 -0.94 -14.44
CA PRO A 138 -3.32 -1.29 -13.32
C PRO A 138 -4.12 -1.43 -12.02
N ILE A 139 -3.53 -2.09 -11.04
CA ILE A 139 -4.02 -2.12 -9.67
C ILE A 139 -3.28 -1.05 -8.90
N THR A 140 -3.98 0.01 -8.47
CA THR A 140 -3.41 1.02 -7.57
C THR A 140 -3.24 0.44 -6.17
N LEU A 141 -2.01 0.36 -5.70
CA LEU A 141 -1.67 -0.21 -4.39
C LEU A 141 -1.59 0.85 -3.29
N LEU A 142 -0.98 1.98 -3.60
CA LEU A 142 -0.74 3.05 -2.63
C LEU A 142 -0.96 4.40 -3.30
N VAL A 143 -1.43 5.38 -2.54
CA VAL A 143 -1.63 6.77 -2.94
C VAL A 143 -0.92 7.70 -1.96
N GLU A 144 -0.73 8.95 -2.34
CA GLU A 144 -0.02 9.96 -1.53
C GLU A 144 1.45 9.57 -1.29
N VAL A 145 2.13 9.09 -2.35
CA VAL A 145 3.55 8.71 -2.32
C VAL A 145 4.38 9.82 -2.96
N ASP A 146 5.31 10.36 -2.19
CA ASP A 146 6.20 11.43 -2.66
C ASP A 146 7.36 10.88 -3.50
N SER A 147 7.94 9.76 -3.08
CA SER A 147 9.08 9.14 -3.77
C SER A 147 9.21 7.66 -3.43
N VAL A 148 9.88 6.92 -4.29
CA VAL A 148 10.26 5.52 -4.06
C VAL A 148 11.74 5.36 -4.33
N ASN A 149 12.47 4.79 -3.38
CA ASN A 149 13.86 4.40 -3.55
C ASN A 149 13.98 2.88 -3.59
N VAL A 150 14.76 2.38 -4.54
CA VAL A 150 14.98 0.94 -4.71
C VAL A 150 16.49 0.67 -4.70
N ILE A 151 16.93 -0.15 -3.78
CA ILE A 151 18.34 -0.54 -3.64
C ILE A 151 18.43 -2.05 -3.79
N ALA A 152 19.15 -2.50 -4.79
CA ALA A 152 19.45 -3.92 -5.01
C ALA A 152 20.79 -4.29 -4.38
N PHE A 153 20.87 -5.44 -3.74
CA PHE A 153 22.08 -5.93 -3.09
C PHE A 153 22.54 -7.27 -3.67
N LYS A 154 23.81 -7.36 -4.01
CA LYS A 154 24.51 -8.61 -4.39
C LYS A 154 25.71 -8.83 -3.46
N GLU A 155 26.75 -8.03 -3.62
CA GLU A 155 27.93 -7.96 -2.74
C GLU A 155 28.05 -6.58 -2.08
N LYS A 156 27.47 -5.58 -2.72
CA LYS A 156 27.30 -4.20 -2.26
C LYS A 156 25.95 -3.67 -2.73
N ASN A 157 25.60 -2.47 -2.31
CA ASN A 157 24.40 -1.77 -2.73
C ASN A 157 24.52 -1.23 -4.15
N TYR A 158 23.45 -1.37 -4.93
CA TYR A 158 23.34 -0.86 -6.28
C TYR A 158 22.00 -0.12 -6.46
N ASN A 159 22.06 1.04 -7.06
CA ASN A 159 20.88 1.85 -7.40
C ASN A 159 20.24 1.46 -8.74
N PHE A 160 20.81 0.47 -9.41
CA PHE A 160 20.36 -0.04 -10.68
C PHE A 160 20.64 -1.54 -10.80
N TRP A 161 19.70 -2.29 -11.34
CA TRP A 161 19.82 -3.70 -11.64
C TRP A 161 19.25 -4.02 -13.02
N PRO A 162 19.87 -4.85 -13.86
CA PRO A 162 21.07 -5.65 -13.60
C PRO A 162 22.37 -4.82 -13.69
N VAL A 163 23.35 -5.15 -12.88
CA VAL A 163 24.66 -4.46 -12.83
C VAL A 163 25.61 -4.99 -13.91
N ASP A 164 25.44 -6.23 -14.28
CA ASP A 164 26.22 -6.94 -15.27
C ASP A 164 25.31 -7.76 -16.20
N GLU A 165 25.85 -8.34 -17.25
CA GLU A 165 25.11 -9.24 -18.15
C GLU A 165 24.72 -10.57 -17.46
N SER A 166 25.06 -10.76 -16.19
CA SER A 166 24.61 -11.92 -15.44
C SER A 166 23.11 -11.77 -15.18
N LEU A 167 22.34 -12.71 -15.68
CA LEU A 167 20.87 -12.77 -15.53
C LEU A 167 20.42 -13.15 -14.11
N ASN A 168 21.27 -12.95 -13.09
CA ASN A 168 20.98 -13.35 -11.73
C ASN A 168 20.06 -12.33 -11.03
N LEU A 169 19.20 -12.83 -10.16
CA LEU A 169 18.40 -11.99 -9.27
C LEU A 169 19.29 -11.35 -8.19
N PRO A 170 18.94 -10.18 -7.67
CA PRO A 170 19.60 -9.63 -6.49
C PRO A 170 19.39 -10.54 -5.28
N LYS A 171 20.33 -10.53 -4.32
CA LYS A 171 20.18 -11.30 -3.08
C LYS A 171 19.16 -10.69 -2.14
N PHE A 172 19.11 -9.37 -2.11
CA PHE A 172 18.17 -8.57 -1.33
C PHE A 172 17.72 -7.36 -2.14
N LEU A 173 16.52 -6.90 -1.85
CA LEU A 173 15.94 -5.66 -2.37
C LEU A 173 15.40 -4.86 -1.18
N GLU A 174 15.80 -3.59 -1.11
CA GLU A 174 15.26 -2.62 -0.16
C GLU A 174 14.41 -1.62 -0.95
N ILE A 175 13.19 -1.39 -0.51
CA ILE A 175 12.25 -0.42 -1.09
C ILE A 175 11.83 0.51 0.05
N THR A 176 12.06 1.81 -0.14
CA THR A 176 11.77 2.84 0.87
C THR A 176 11.00 3.98 0.26
#